data_92bfd73153d86fac281894e36521e63c
#
_entry.id   92bfd73153d86fac281894e36521e63c
#
_cell.length_a   1.000
_cell.length_b   1.000
_cell.length_c   1.000
_cell.angle_alpha   90.00
_cell.angle_beta   90.00
_cell.angle_gamma   90.00
#
_symmetry.space_group_name_H-M   'P 1'
#
loop_
_entity.id
_entity.type
_entity.pdbx_description
1 polymer ?
#
loop_
_entity_poly.entity_id
_entity_poly.type
_entity_poly.pdbx_seq_one_letter_code
_entity_poly.pdbx_strand_id
1 'polypeptide(L)'
;MDKRTALYNGTREIEKTPDAKSSKAAALATGVRNIVAELMEAQVDSSFPMPKVTARRQEHEELAKTLEDFLRNETDRLPFEMLNDMDERITPIQGGDIFLVEWDSDRHTHETRGELCVSLLHPRQVIFQDGVNEINDMDFIIVQMGMSKKHVKEKYGVSVDDETESDPQSRGGRGTAEDVVTVNFGYFRNEKGGIGRYTWVNDIELEDLEDYQARKMKRCTKCGADMTGLEKCRHCGNEKAEEYDSDEMELYEDIETRNGVIPMMTEEETFPEGVSENGLMMDEFGNAYEAEPMTVAVPTRIPRYKPDIYPLVIRKNVSSWGKALGDSDIDKIMDQQNMIKKCDSRIQEKLDKGGSIFTRSEKTEVSKTDEQLREVIFQGADEANLFGVHNLQVDTSQDQAIAEANYEQARRILGITDSYQGRPDRTATSGTAKQIAVAQSAGRLESKRIMKNAMYADLYAVMFRFLLAYSDEPRSVRHNNIDGSTTYSEFNKYDYLAQDAAGEWYWLDDFLFSVDNTSSLAGNRESMWQEIRMNLQTGAFGDPSDPETLIMFWEMMAGQHYPGAAEIRERLEKKRQEQLAQMQMQQMQMLPQEAQMPQGAEPQGVPDMAVEDASGNIMSMMDGMTGGVSGGL
;
A
#
# COMPACT_ATOMS: atom_id res chain seq x y z
N MET A 1 11.41 10.89 -19.31
CA MET A 1 10.18 11.18 -18.55
C MET A 1 9.30 12.23 -19.23
N ASP A 2 9.80 13.44 -19.60
CA ASP A 2 8.99 14.52 -20.20
C ASP A 2 8.25 14.13 -21.47
N LYS A 3 8.93 13.42 -22.36
CA LYS A 3 8.30 12.92 -23.59
C LYS A 3 7.12 11.99 -23.30
N ARG A 4 7.22 11.14 -22.27
CA ARG A 4 6.14 10.21 -21.87
C ARG A 4 4.92 10.98 -21.37
N THR A 5 5.14 11.94 -20.46
CA THR A 5 4.07 12.82 -19.98
C THR A 5 3.45 13.64 -21.11
N ALA A 6 4.27 14.17 -22.03
CA ALA A 6 3.78 14.92 -23.19
C ALA A 6 2.93 14.05 -24.11
N LEU A 7 3.31 12.79 -24.34
CA LEU A 7 2.52 11.84 -25.13
C LEU A 7 1.18 11.51 -24.46
N TYR A 8 1.17 11.27 -23.15
CA TYR A 8 -0.06 11.06 -22.39
C TYR A 8 -0.98 12.28 -22.44
N ASN A 9 -0.42 13.49 -22.35
CA ASN A 9 -1.16 14.75 -22.45
C ASN A 9 -1.57 15.12 -23.89
N GLY A 10 -1.26 14.29 -24.88
CA GLY A 10 -1.67 14.50 -26.27
C GLY A 10 -0.86 15.57 -27.00
N THR A 11 0.45 15.62 -26.82
CA THR A 11 1.33 16.54 -27.56
C THR A 11 1.14 16.39 -29.07
N ARG A 12 1.14 17.53 -29.78
CA ARG A 12 1.10 17.58 -31.25
C ARG A 12 2.46 17.32 -31.90
N GLU A 13 3.54 17.32 -31.16
CA GLU A 13 4.87 17.04 -31.69
C GLU A 13 4.94 15.66 -32.31
N ILE A 14 5.55 15.59 -33.49
CA ILE A 14 5.84 14.35 -34.22
C ILE A 14 7.34 14.11 -34.15
N GLU A 15 7.74 12.97 -33.60
CA GLU A 15 9.16 12.61 -33.55
C GLU A 15 9.73 12.44 -34.96
N LYS A 16 10.83 13.14 -35.26
CA LYS A 16 11.52 13.05 -36.55
C LYS A 16 12.39 11.80 -36.56
N THR A 17 12.30 11.03 -37.65
CA THR A 17 13.24 9.93 -37.89
C THR A 17 14.65 10.51 -38.08
N PRO A 18 15.70 9.98 -37.44
CA PRO A 18 17.06 10.56 -37.50
C PRO A 18 17.62 10.77 -38.93
N ASP A 19 17.20 9.95 -39.88
CA ASP A 19 17.69 9.94 -41.25
C ASP A 19 16.81 10.73 -42.24
N ALA A 20 15.77 11.42 -41.78
CA ALA A 20 14.92 12.20 -42.70
C ALA A 20 15.64 13.46 -43.19
N LYS A 21 16.27 13.38 -44.36
CA LYS A 21 16.91 14.50 -45.05
C LYS A 21 15.93 15.60 -45.52
N SER A 22 14.62 15.41 -45.30
CA SER A 22 13.58 16.36 -45.71
C SER A 22 13.18 17.24 -44.52
N SER A 23 13.60 18.48 -44.57
CA SER A 23 13.26 19.54 -43.60
C SER A 23 11.80 20.01 -43.63
N LYS A 24 10.95 19.43 -44.47
CA LYS A 24 9.56 19.86 -44.71
C LYS A 24 8.49 18.93 -44.14
N ALA A 25 8.85 17.86 -43.40
CA ALA A 25 7.83 17.11 -42.66
C ALA A 25 7.26 18.00 -41.55
N ALA A 26 5.94 18.12 -41.49
CA ALA A 26 5.29 18.90 -40.46
C ALA A 26 5.78 18.41 -39.08
N ALA A 27 6.38 19.31 -38.32
CA ALA A 27 6.87 19.00 -36.97
C ALA A 27 5.71 18.86 -35.98
N LEU A 28 4.52 19.33 -36.37
CA LEU A 28 3.31 19.34 -35.55
C LEU A 28 2.15 18.64 -36.26
N ALA A 29 1.45 17.81 -35.58
CA ALA A 29 0.20 17.20 -36.05
C ALA A 29 -0.93 18.24 -36.08
N THR A 30 -1.82 18.16 -37.07
CA THR A 30 -3.02 19.01 -37.15
C THR A 30 -4.05 18.62 -36.14
N GLY A 31 -4.18 17.31 -35.83
CA GLY A 31 -5.03 16.75 -34.78
C GLY A 31 -4.32 15.61 -34.05
N VAL A 32 -4.77 15.29 -32.86
CA VAL A 32 -4.23 14.18 -32.07
C VAL A 32 -5.35 13.26 -31.62
N ARG A 33 -5.36 12.04 -32.14
CA ARG A 33 -6.09 10.93 -31.54
C ARG A 33 -5.18 10.31 -30.49
N ASN A 34 -5.44 10.63 -29.22
CA ASN A 34 -4.58 10.24 -28.11
C ASN A 34 -4.92 8.82 -27.62
N ILE A 35 -4.36 7.82 -28.32
CA ILE A 35 -4.52 6.41 -27.94
C ILE A 35 -3.72 6.07 -26.68
N VAL A 36 -2.67 6.82 -26.38
CA VAL A 36 -1.85 6.63 -25.18
C VAL A 36 -2.70 6.85 -23.93
N ALA A 37 -3.40 7.99 -23.85
CA ALA A 37 -4.27 8.26 -22.70
C ALA A 37 -5.38 7.21 -22.57
N GLU A 38 -6.05 6.85 -23.70
CA GLU A 38 -7.10 5.82 -23.71
C GLU A 38 -6.60 4.48 -23.13
N LEU A 39 -5.42 4.04 -23.57
CA LEU A 39 -4.88 2.75 -23.17
C LEU A 39 -4.29 2.77 -21.75
N MET A 40 -3.79 3.90 -21.25
CA MET A 40 -3.35 4.04 -19.86
C MET A 40 -4.55 4.06 -18.92
N GLU A 41 -5.57 4.88 -19.21
CA GLU A 41 -6.80 4.94 -18.40
C GLU A 41 -7.54 3.60 -18.35
N ALA A 42 -7.46 2.78 -19.41
CA ALA A 42 -8.06 1.45 -19.44
C ALA A 42 -7.40 0.46 -18.45
N GLN A 43 -6.21 0.73 -17.94
CA GLN A 43 -5.48 -0.12 -17.00
C GLN A 43 -5.65 0.30 -15.54
N VAL A 44 -6.26 1.46 -15.27
CA VAL A 44 -6.40 2.00 -13.91
C VAL A 44 -7.28 1.08 -13.06
N ASP A 45 -6.72 0.59 -11.96
CA ASP A 45 -7.43 -0.17 -10.93
C ASP A 45 -7.71 0.73 -9.72
N SER A 46 -8.96 1.12 -9.55
CA SER A 46 -9.38 2.00 -8.46
C SER A 46 -9.32 1.35 -7.08
N SER A 47 -9.21 0.03 -7.00
CA SER A 47 -9.10 -0.68 -5.73
C SER A 47 -7.65 -0.67 -5.23
N PHE A 48 -7.44 -0.31 -3.97
CA PHE A 48 -6.15 -0.51 -3.33
C PHE A 48 -6.18 -1.74 -2.40
N PRO A 49 -5.06 -2.49 -2.34
CA PRO A 49 -5.00 -3.71 -1.55
C PRO A 49 -4.94 -3.38 -0.05
N MET A 50 -5.80 -4.03 0.75
CA MET A 50 -5.80 -3.85 2.21
C MET A 50 -4.67 -4.63 2.88
N PRO A 51 -4.13 -4.15 4.02
CA PRO A 51 -3.10 -4.86 4.76
C PRO A 51 -3.63 -6.18 5.31
N LYS A 52 -2.77 -7.20 5.25
CA LYS A 52 -2.95 -8.48 5.92
C LYS A 52 -1.63 -8.87 6.59
N VAL A 53 -1.69 -9.09 7.88
CA VAL A 53 -0.52 -9.41 8.70
C VAL A 53 -0.66 -10.83 9.26
N THR A 54 0.40 -11.62 9.14
CA THR A 54 0.42 -12.98 9.65
C THR A 54 1.64 -13.16 10.55
N ALA A 55 1.44 -13.69 11.74
CA ALA A 55 2.52 -14.02 12.64
C ALA A 55 3.26 -15.29 12.15
N ARG A 56 4.58 -15.35 12.35
CA ARG A 56 5.35 -16.58 12.10
C ARG A 56 5.21 -17.61 13.20
N ARG A 57 4.78 -17.19 14.40
CA ARG A 57 4.55 -18.05 15.57
C ARG A 57 3.14 -17.88 16.07
N GLN A 58 2.51 -18.97 16.49
CA GLN A 58 1.13 -18.97 16.96
C GLN A 58 0.92 -18.06 18.19
N GLU A 59 1.91 -17.93 19.05
CA GLU A 59 1.87 -17.05 20.24
C GLU A 59 1.72 -15.57 19.91
N HIS A 60 2.09 -15.13 18.68
CA HIS A 60 2.01 -13.74 18.24
C HIS A 60 0.82 -13.46 17.29
N GLU A 61 -0.14 -14.39 17.17
CA GLU A 61 -1.28 -14.25 16.27
C GLU A 61 -2.20 -13.08 16.67
N GLU A 62 -2.40 -12.87 17.97
CA GLU A 62 -3.19 -11.74 18.46
C GLU A 62 -2.51 -10.39 18.17
N LEU A 63 -1.18 -10.31 18.32
CA LEU A 63 -0.40 -9.12 17.96
C LEU A 63 -0.50 -8.83 16.47
N ALA A 64 -0.39 -9.86 15.63
CA ALA A 64 -0.54 -9.72 14.18
C ALA A 64 -1.93 -9.19 13.80
N LYS A 65 -2.99 -9.68 14.45
CA LYS A 65 -4.35 -9.22 14.22
C LYS A 65 -4.54 -7.75 14.65
N THR A 66 -4.03 -7.38 15.83
CA THR A 66 -4.09 -5.99 16.30
C THR A 66 -3.34 -5.04 15.36
N LEU A 67 -2.16 -5.47 14.88
CA LEU A 67 -1.39 -4.71 13.89
C LEU A 67 -2.13 -4.58 12.55
N GLU A 68 -2.75 -5.66 12.07
CA GLU A 68 -3.55 -5.64 10.84
C GLU A 68 -4.68 -4.62 10.94
N ASP A 69 -5.46 -4.65 12.03
CA ASP A 69 -6.57 -3.74 12.24
C ASP A 69 -6.08 -2.29 12.45
N PHE A 70 -4.93 -2.10 13.10
CA PHE A 70 -4.31 -0.78 13.24
C PHE A 70 -3.87 -0.22 11.87
N LEU A 71 -3.19 -1.00 11.05
CA LEU A 71 -2.80 -0.59 9.71
C LEU A 71 -4.01 -0.29 8.81
N ARG A 72 -5.11 -1.04 8.95
CA ARG A 72 -6.38 -0.73 8.27
C ARG A 72 -6.95 0.62 8.71
N ASN A 73 -6.93 0.92 10.00
CA ASN A 73 -7.35 2.22 10.50
C ASN A 73 -6.46 3.36 9.98
N GLU A 74 -5.14 3.12 9.87
CA GLU A 74 -4.21 4.08 9.26
C GLU A 74 -4.47 4.28 7.76
N THR A 75 -4.85 3.23 7.02
CA THR A 75 -5.24 3.37 5.60
C THR A 75 -6.53 4.17 5.43
N ASP A 76 -7.48 4.06 6.37
CA ASP A 76 -8.69 4.88 6.37
C ASP A 76 -8.40 6.36 6.71
N ARG A 77 -7.41 6.62 7.57
CA ARG A 77 -6.98 7.98 7.96
C ARG A 77 -6.20 8.67 6.86
N LEU A 78 -5.31 7.95 6.20
CA LEU A 78 -4.46 8.47 5.12
C LEU A 78 -5.24 8.46 3.79
N PRO A 79 -4.95 9.38 2.85
CA PRO A 79 -5.71 9.48 1.59
C PRO A 79 -5.28 8.39 0.56
N PHE A 80 -5.29 7.12 0.97
CA PHE A 80 -4.80 6.02 0.13
C PHE A 80 -5.58 5.86 -1.17
N GLU A 81 -6.88 6.14 -1.19
CA GLU A 81 -7.66 6.10 -2.44
C GLU A 81 -7.12 7.09 -3.47
N MET A 82 -6.77 8.32 -3.03
CA MET A 82 -6.22 9.33 -3.90
C MET A 82 -4.77 9.01 -4.30
N LEU A 83 -3.97 8.49 -3.38
CA LEU A 83 -2.60 8.06 -3.67
C LEU A 83 -2.60 6.91 -4.68
N ASN A 84 -3.48 5.91 -4.51
CA ASN A 84 -3.63 4.80 -5.45
C ASN A 84 -4.09 5.28 -6.84
N ASP A 85 -5.04 6.23 -6.92
CA ASP A 85 -5.49 6.79 -8.20
C ASP A 85 -4.35 7.48 -8.96
N MET A 86 -3.50 8.21 -8.25
CA MET A 86 -2.30 8.85 -8.83
C MET A 86 -1.23 7.82 -9.22
N ASP A 87 -0.95 6.85 -8.36
CA ASP A 87 -0.02 5.76 -8.56
C ASP A 87 -0.38 4.94 -9.81
N GLU A 88 -1.66 4.56 -9.97
CA GLU A 88 -2.16 3.79 -11.11
C GLU A 88 -1.96 4.51 -12.47
N ARG A 89 -1.89 5.84 -12.47
CA ARG A 89 -1.58 6.61 -13.70
C ARG A 89 -0.09 6.83 -13.90
N ILE A 90 0.65 7.17 -12.83
CA ILE A 90 2.08 7.47 -12.94
C ILE A 90 2.87 6.22 -13.32
N THR A 91 2.57 5.10 -12.72
CA THR A 91 3.30 3.83 -12.90
C THR A 91 3.38 3.37 -14.35
N PRO A 92 2.29 3.22 -15.14
CA PRO A 92 2.40 2.81 -16.53
C PRO A 92 3.03 3.89 -17.43
N ILE A 93 2.89 5.18 -17.07
CA ILE A 93 3.47 6.30 -17.82
C ILE A 93 4.98 6.36 -17.62
N GLN A 94 5.45 6.33 -16.39
CA GLN A 94 6.87 6.55 -16.06
C GLN A 94 7.67 5.26 -15.92
N GLY A 95 7.00 4.11 -15.75
CA GLY A 95 7.63 2.81 -15.52
C GLY A 95 7.65 2.41 -14.05
N GLY A 96 7.18 3.25 -13.18
CA GLY A 96 7.08 3.06 -11.75
C GLY A 96 6.92 4.39 -11.03
N ASP A 97 6.71 4.33 -9.73
CA ASP A 97 6.71 5.47 -8.82
C ASP A 97 7.26 5.09 -7.43
N ILE A 98 7.25 6.03 -6.52
CA ILE A 98 7.89 5.88 -5.22
C ILE A 98 6.97 6.40 -4.12
N PHE A 99 6.74 5.59 -3.11
CA PHE A 99 6.10 6.00 -1.87
C PHE A 99 7.17 6.39 -0.86
N LEU A 100 6.99 7.54 -0.21
CA LEU A 100 7.82 8.02 0.88
C LEU A 100 7.00 7.89 2.18
N VAL A 101 7.59 7.21 3.15
CA VAL A 101 7.03 7.04 4.50
C VAL A 101 7.82 7.90 5.46
N GLU A 102 7.16 8.81 6.14
CA GLU A 102 7.78 9.72 7.10
C GLU A 102 7.00 9.76 8.41
N TRP A 103 7.68 10.10 9.46
CA TRP A 103 7.06 10.43 10.74
C TRP A 103 7.06 11.95 10.93
N ASP A 104 5.87 12.53 11.04
CA ASP A 104 5.69 13.96 11.27
C ASP A 104 5.46 14.20 12.78
N SER A 105 6.50 14.64 13.47
CA SER A 105 6.47 14.90 14.90
C SER A 105 5.67 16.17 15.27
N ASP A 106 5.43 17.07 14.31
CA ASP A 106 4.71 18.33 14.53
C ASP A 106 3.19 18.12 14.56
N ARG A 107 2.73 17.04 13.94
CA ARG A 107 1.33 16.64 14.03
C ARG A 107 1.06 15.98 15.36
N HIS A 108 0.06 16.48 16.05
CA HIS A 108 -0.37 15.90 17.32
C HIS A 108 -1.89 15.96 17.46
N THR A 109 -2.41 14.96 18.13
CA THR A 109 -3.79 14.95 18.62
C THR A 109 -3.80 15.37 20.08
N HIS A 110 -4.96 15.32 20.74
CA HIS A 110 -5.04 15.57 22.18
C HIS A 110 -4.31 14.48 23.00
N GLU A 111 -4.25 13.27 22.49
CA GLU A 111 -3.73 12.10 23.19
C GLU A 111 -2.36 11.64 22.70
N THR A 112 -2.03 11.87 21.43
CA THR A 112 -0.83 11.32 20.80
C THR A 112 0.01 12.39 20.10
N ARG A 113 1.33 12.24 20.16
CA ARG A 113 2.32 13.06 19.46
C ARG A 113 2.88 12.34 18.25
N GLY A 114 3.00 13.11 17.16
CA GLY A 114 3.48 12.61 15.88
C GLY A 114 2.49 11.71 15.17
N GLU A 115 2.53 11.72 13.86
CA GLU A 115 1.72 10.91 12.98
C GLU A 115 2.52 10.33 11.83
N LEU A 116 2.14 9.13 11.41
CA LEU A 116 2.66 8.53 10.20
C LEU A 116 2.11 9.26 8.97
N CYS A 117 3.00 9.62 8.06
CA CYS A 117 2.67 10.25 6.79
C CYS A 117 3.18 9.38 5.63
N VAL A 118 2.33 9.22 4.61
CA VAL A 118 2.69 8.54 3.38
C VAL A 118 2.42 9.51 2.23
N SER A 119 3.42 9.72 1.40
CA SER A 119 3.33 10.58 0.21
C SER A 119 3.84 9.87 -1.03
N LEU A 120 3.27 10.22 -2.18
CA LEU A 120 3.68 9.70 -3.47
C LEU A 120 4.66 10.68 -4.13
N LEU A 121 5.83 10.19 -4.50
CA LEU A 121 6.85 10.95 -5.21
C LEU A 121 6.84 10.61 -6.69
N HIS A 122 6.86 11.66 -7.52
CA HIS A 122 7.04 11.45 -8.95
C HIS A 122 8.49 10.96 -9.21
N PRO A 123 8.73 9.99 -10.12
CA PRO A 123 10.07 9.45 -10.41
C PRO A 123 11.15 10.47 -10.78
N ARG A 124 10.76 11.69 -11.18
CA ARG A 124 11.71 12.79 -11.43
C ARG A 124 12.30 13.40 -10.18
N GLN A 125 11.61 13.21 -9.05
CA GLN A 125 12.02 13.78 -7.77
C GLN A 125 13.04 12.88 -7.06
N VAL A 126 13.32 11.67 -7.61
CA VAL A 126 14.20 10.71 -6.96
C VAL A 126 15.34 10.32 -7.91
N ILE A 127 16.55 10.44 -7.41
CA ILE A 127 17.78 10.02 -8.11
C ILE A 127 18.29 8.78 -7.42
N PHE A 128 18.35 7.68 -8.17
CA PHE A 128 18.82 6.38 -7.72
C PHE A 128 20.28 6.15 -8.12
N GLN A 129 20.96 5.31 -7.35
CA GLN A 129 22.25 4.77 -7.74
C GLN A 129 22.11 3.87 -8.97
N ASP A 130 22.96 4.08 -9.97
CA ASP A 130 22.92 3.30 -11.20
C ASP A 130 23.41 1.85 -10.98
N GLY A 131 22.76 0.91 -11.69
CA GLY A 131 23.17 -0.49 -11.71
C GLY A 131 22.65 -1.36 -10.56
N VAL A 132 21.91 -0.78 -9.63
CA VAL A 132 21.29 -1.49 -8.51
C VAL A 132 19.79 -1.67 -8.74
N ASN A 133 19.28 -2.88 -8.48
CA ASN A 133 17.87 -3.21 -8.72
C ASN A 133 16.97 -2.94 -7.51
N GLU A 134 17.49 -3.15 -6.30
CA GLU A 134 16.73 -3.05 -5.06
C GLU A 134 17.17 -1.85 -4.23
N ILE A 135 16.20 -1.21 -3.61
CA ILE A 135 16.40 0.04 -2.87
C ILE A 135 17.32 -0.16 -1.68
N ASN A 136 17.19 -1.29 -0.99
CA ASN A 136 17.98 -1.60 0.21
C ASN A 136 19.46 -1.92 -0.09
N ASP A 137 19.77 -2.24 -1.36
CA ASP A 137 21.13 -2.52 -1.80
C ASP A 137 21.87 -1.26 -2.28
N MET A 138 21.17 -0.11 -2.32
CA MET A 138 21.75 1.16 -2.75
C MET A 138 22.59 1.79 -1.63
N ASP A 139 23.73 2.36 -1.98
CA ASP A 139 24.57 3.12 -1.05
C ASP A 139 23.96 4.50 -0.77
N PHE A 140 23.29 5.09 -1.76
CA PHE A 140 22.64 6.40 -1.61
C PHE A 140 21.41 6.57 -2.49
N ILE A 141 20.50 7.42 -2.06
CA ILE A 141 19.29 7.84 -2.79
C ILE A 141 19.05 9.33 -2.50
N ILE A 142 18.78 10.12 -3.54
CA ILE A 142 18.52 11.55 -3.36
C ILE A 142 17.05 11.84 -3.71
N VAL A 143 16.32 12.45 -2.79
CA VAL A 143 14.94 12.90 -2.97
C VAL A 143 14.92 14.42 -3.07
N GLN A 144 14.29 14.95 -4.12
CA GLN A 144 14.16 16.38 -4.40
C GLN A 144 12.73 16.85 -4.11
N MET A 145 12.56 17.77 -3.18
CA MET A 145 11.24 18.29 -2.80
C MET A 145 11.21 19.82 -2.89
N GLY A 146 10.13 20.35 -3.45
CA GLY A 146 9.90 21.79 -3.45
C GLY A 146 9.37 22.26 -2.09
N MET A 147 10.09 23.16 -1.40
CA MET A 147 9.67 23.76 -0.14
C MET A 147 9.63 25.29 -0.24
N SER A 148 8.73 25.95 0.50
CA SER A 148 8.77 27.40 0.59
C SER A 148 9.99 27.88 1.38
N LYS A 149 10.60 28.99 0.96
CA LYS A 149 11.75 29.61 1.65
C LYS A 149 11.44 29.87 3.13
N LYS A 150 10.19 30.26 3.40
CA LYS A 150 9.71 30.49 4.77
C LYS A 150 9.76 29.20 5.59
N HIS A 151 9.29 28.08 5.03
CA HIS A 151 9.31 26.78 5.72
C HIS A 151 10.74 26.29 5.96
N VAL A 152 11.65 26.46 4.96
CA VAL A 152 13.07 26.12 5.13
C VAL A 152 13.68 26.93 6.27
N LYS A 153 13.40 28.24 6.34
CA LYS A 153 13.90 29.11 7.42
C LYS A 153 13.32 28.73 8.79
N GLU A 154 12.04 28.39 8.87
CA GLU A 154 11.40 27.99 10.12
C GLU A 154 11.95 26.64 10.62
N LYS A 155 12.16 25.69 9.71
CA LYS A 155 12.59 24.34 10.05
C LYS A 155 14.08 24.24 10.32
N TYR A 156 14.91 24.85 9.47
CA TYR A 156 16.38 24.72 9.53
C TYR A 156 17.12 25.95 10.05
N GLY A 157 16.39 27.07 10.28
CA GLY A 157 17.00 28.31 10.76
C GLY A 157 17.84 29.07 9.72
N VAL A 158 17.94 28.57 8.50
CA VAL A 158 18.80 29.09 7.42
C VAL A 158 17.96 29.85 6.41
N SER A 159 18.38 31.07 6.02
CA SER A 159 17.76 31.84 4.94
C SER A 159 18.41 31.50 3.62
N VAL A 160 17.61 31.13 2.62
CA VAL A 160 18.04 30.83 1.26
C VAL A 160 17.70 32.01 0.37
N ASP A 161 18.72 32.59 -0.29
CA ASP A 161 18.57 33.78 -1.14
C ASP A 161 18.03 33.45 -2.55
N ASP A 162 17.64 34.49 -3.32
CA ASP A 162 16.88 34.39 -4.58
C ASP A 162 17.67 33.85 -5.80
N GLU A 163 18.99 33.69 -5.69
CA GLU A 163 19.85 33.22 -6.79
C GLU A 163 19.72 31.71 -7.09
N THR A 164 18.88 31.00 -6.34
CA THR A 164 18.64 29.59 -6.54
C THR A 164 17.66 29.38 -7.68
N GLU A 165 18.14 28.94 -8.83
CA GLU A 165 17.30 28.40 -9.91
C GLU A 165 16.50 27.21 -9.35
N SER A 166 15.26 27.47 -8.96
CA SER A 166 14.36 26.38 -8.62
C SER A 166 14.00 25.62 -9.88
N ASP A 167 14.41 24.35 -9.96
CA ASP A 167 14.03 23.48 -11.07
C ASP A 167 12.47 23.38 -11.15
N PRO A 168 11.85 23.90 -12.24
CA PRO A 168 10.40 23.81 -12.40
C PRO A 168 9.89 22.38 -12.43
N GLN A 169 10.79 21.40 -12.62
CA GLN A 169 10.45 19.98 -12.73
C GLN A 169 10.17 19.31 -11.39
N SER A 170 10.81 19.78 -10.31
CA SER A 170 10.55 19.28 -8.96
C SER A 170 9.19 19.75 -8.40
N ARG A 171 8.51 20.65 -9.08
CA ARG A 171 7.27 21.29 -8.62
C ARG A 171 5.97 20.71 -9.18
N GLY A 172 6.00 19.56 -9.86
CA GLY A 172 4.75 19.02 -10.44
C GLY A 172 4.08 19.97 -11.45
N GLY A 173 4.83 20.84 -12.13
CA GLY A 173 4.45 21.68 -13.24
C GLY A 173 3.32 22.66 -12.96
N ARG A 174 3.59 23.88 -12.73
CA ARG A 174 2.88 25.12 -13.02
C ARG A 174 3.20 26.21 -12.01
N GLY A 175 3.94 27.16 -12.45
CA GLY A 175 4.07 28.46 -11.82
C GLY A 175 5.39 28.66 -11.09
N THR A 176 6.12 29.66 -11.50
CA THR A 176 7.17 30.34 -10.77
C THR A 176 6.58 30.95 -9.50
N ALA A 177 6.47 30.13 -8.44
CA ALA A 177 6.33 30.73 -7.13
C ALA A 177 7.75 31.19 -6.75
N GLU A 178 7.98 32.49 -6.75
CA GLU A 178 9.24 33.14 -6.40
C GLU A 178 9.77 32.74 -5.01
N ASP A 179 8.93 32.11 -4.18
CA ASP A 179 9.21 31.72 -2.81
C ASP A 179 9.46 30.23 -2.57
N VAL A 180 9.59 29.40 -3.61
CA VAL A 180 9.82 27.95 -3.48
C VAL A 180 11.21 27.57 -3.95
N VAL A 181 11.92 26.79 -3.15
CA VAL A 181 13.26 26.25 -3.44
C VAL A 181 13.22 24.72 -3.46
N THR A 182 14.12 24.10 -4.23
CA THR A 182 14.29 22.66 -4.24
C THR A 182 15.24 22.25 -3.14
N VAL A 183 14.71 21.52 -2.15
CA VAL A 183 15.48 20.91 -1.07
C VAL A 183 15.84 19.48 -1.51
N ASN A 184 17.09 19.13 -1.39
CA ASN A 184 17.60 17.80 -1.67
C ASN A 184 17.83 17.05 -0.36
N PHE A 185 17.27 15.85 -0.26
CA PHE A 185 17.45 14.92 0.84
C PHE A 185 18.26 13.74 0.33
N GLY A 186 19.54 13.69 0.64
CA GLY A 186 20.41 12.56 0.34
C GLY A 186 20.39 11.55 1.47
N TYR A 187 19.75 10.43 1.27
CA TYR A 187 19.82 9.29 2.18
C TYR A 187 21.01 8.42 1.80
N PHE A 188 21.83 8.01 2.76
CA PHE A 188 23.00 7.18 2.50
C PHE A 188 23.20 6.14 3.61
N ARG A 189 23.83 5.01 3.27
CA ARG A 189 24.22 4.03 4.28
C ARG A 189 25.49 4.49 5.00
N ASN A 190 25.43 4.52 6.32
CA ASN A 190 26.57 4.85 7.15
C ASN A 190 27.43 3.61 7.42
N GLU A 191 28.65 3.81 7.99
CA GLU A 191 29.60 2.74 8.30
C GLU A 191 29.06 1.71 9.32
N LYS A 192 28.06 2.09 10.13
CA LYS A 192 27.42 1.24 11.14
C LYS A 192 26.22 0.44 10.62
N GLY A 193 25.87 0.60 9.33
CA GLY A 193 24.74 -0.05 8.68
C GLY A 193 23.40 0.70 8.79
N GLY A 194 23.34 1.80 9.55
CA GLY A 194 22.19 2.68 9.63
C GLY A 194 22.04 3.59 8.41
N ILE A 195 21.01 4.44 8.40
CA ILE A 195 20.72 5.39 7.33
C ILE A 195 21.05 6.81 7.79
N GLY A 196 22.01 7.45 7.12
CA GLY A 196 22.28 8.87 7.26
C GLY A 196 21.41 9.72 6.35
N ARG A 197 21.26 11.01 6.67
CA ARG A 197 20.54 11.98 5.84
C ARG A 197 21.31 13.28 5.75
N TYR A 198 21.72 13.65 4.54
CA TYR A 198 22.30 14.95 4.23
C TYR A 198 21.28 15.81 3.49
N THR A 199 20.96 16.99 4.04
CA THR A 199 19.94 17.88 3.48
C THR A 199 20.59 19.19 3.02
N TRP A 200 20.37 19.58 1.77
CA TRP A 200 20.96 20.79 1.20
C TRP A 200 20.07 21.48 0.17
N VAL A 201 20.32 22.76 -0.05
CA VAL A 201 19.74 23.56 -1.12
C VAL A 201 20.86 24.23 -1.88
N ASN A 202 21.04 23.88 -3.16
CA ASN A 202 22.19 24.29 -3.97
C ASN A 202 23.50 23.99 -3.23
N ASP A 203 24.29 25.03 -2.89
CA ASP A 203 25.56 24.92 -2.15
C ASP A 203 25.42 25.15 -0.64
N ILE A 204 24.18 25.34 -0.13
CA ILE A 204 23.91 25.59 1.27
C ILE A 204 23.51 24.29 1.95
N GLU A 205 24.32 23.87 2.92
CA GLU A 205 24.00 22.78 3.82
C GLU A 205 22.94 23.24 4.84
N LEU A 206 21.87 22.42 4.98
CA LEU A 206 20.80 22.64 5.94
C LEU A 206 20.94 21.75 7.17
N GLU A 207 21.25 20.47 6.96
CA GLU A 207 21.33 19.47 8.01
C GLU A 207 22.20 18.29 7.54
N ASP A 208 23.09 17.82 8.44
CA ASP A 208 23.86 16.59 8.26
C ASP A 208 23.62 15.67 9.46
N LEU A 209 22.98 14.53 9.21
CA LEU A 209 22.66 13.52 10.21
C LEU A 209 23.35 12.22 9.80
N GLU A 210 24.36 11.80 10.56
CA GLU A 210 25.05 10.52 10.35
C GLU A 210 24.07 9.34 10.46
N ASP A 211 23.09 9.44 11.36
CA ASP A 211 21.98 8.51 11.50
C ASP A 211 20.69 9.31 11.74
N TYR A 212 19.84 9.45 10.69
CA TYR A 212 18.62 10.24 10.81
C TYR A 212 17.51 9.51 11.58
N GLN A 213 17.63 8.19 11.73
CA GLN A 213 16.70 7.35 12.49
C GLN A 213 17.09 7.24 13.96
N ALA A 214 18.30 7.67 14.33
CA ALA A 214 18.72 7.80 15.71
C ALA A 214 17.92 8.94 16.38
N ARG A 215 17.43 8.65 17.56
CA ARG A 215 16.71 9.64 18.35
C ARG A 215 17.68 10.36 19.27
N LYS A 216 17.81 11.68 19.14
CA LYS A 216 18.65 12.49 20.02
C LYS A 216 18.08 12.44 21.44
N MET A 217 18.88 11.93 22.36
CA MET A 217 18.58 11.88 23.80
C MET A 217 19.18 13.09 24.51
N LYS A 218 18.60 13.45 25.64
CA LYS A 218 19.12 14.51 26.49
C LYS A 218 19.46 13.95 27.86
N ARG A 219 20.70 14.16 28.32
CA ARG A 219 21.11 13.81 29.67
C ARG A 219 21.38 15.06 30.49
N CYS A 220 21.12 14.97 31.79
CA CYS A 220 21.38 16.07 32.71
C CYS A 220 22.90 16.31 32.86
N THR A 221 23.36 17.54 32.61
CA THR A 221 24.78 17.90 32.76
C THR A 221 25.28 17.79 34.21
N LYS A 222 24.39 17.70 35.22
CA LYS A 222 24.77 17.67 36.63
C LYS A 222 24.81 16.26 37.23
N CYS A 223 23.88 15.39 36.90
CA CYS A 223 23.76 14.06 37.50
C CYS A 223 23.75 12.92 36.48
N GLY A 224 23.82 13.21 35.18
CA GLY A 224 23.85 12.20 34.13
C GLY A 224 22.49 11.55 33.82
N ALA A 225 21.45 11.84 34.60
CA ALA A 225 20.13 11.25 34.40
C ALA A 225 19.55 11.68 33.05
N ASP A 226 18.79 10.79 32.41
CA ASP A 226 18.10 11.10 31.16
C ASP A 226 17.04 12.20 31.37
N MET A 227 17.04 13.17 30.48
CA MET A 227 16.13 14.32 30.44
C MET A 227 15.31 14.36 29.13
N THR A 228 15.30 13.30 28.35
CA THR A 228 14.59 13.28 27.08
C THR A 228 13.10 13.55 27.30
N GLY A 229 12.56 14.57 26.62
CA GLY A 229 11.18 15.01 26.80
C GLY A 229 10.89 15.78 28.10
N LEU A 230 11.91 16.07 28.91
CA LEU A 230 11.76 16.81 30.17
C LEU A 230 12.43 18.18 30.11
N GLU A 231 11.78 19.22 30.63
CA GLU A 231 12.35 20.56 30.78
C GLU A 231 13.30 20.64 31.99
N LYS A 232 13.05 19.82 33.01
CA LYS A 232 13.83 19.78 34.25
C LYS A 232 14.14 18.35 34.65
N CYS A 233 15.37 18.14 35.10
CA CYS A 233 15.81 16.84 35.62
C CYS A 233 14.98 16.43 36.84
N ARG A 234 14.38 15.25 36.82
CA ARG A 234 13.59 14.69 37.93
C ARG A 234 14.45 14.39 39.17
N HIS A 235 15.75 14.10 38.97
CA HIS A 235 16.68 13.76 40.06
C HIS A 235 17.25 14.97 40.78
N CYS A 236 17.66 16.01 40.05
CA CYS A 236 18.39 17.12 40.66
C CYS A 236 17.81 18.51 40.32
N GLY A 237 16.69 18.59 39.59
CA GLY A 237 16.01 19.83 39.22
C GLY A 237 16.80 20.73 38.25
N ASN A 238 17.93 20.24 37.67
CA ASN A 238 18.72 21.00 36.70
C ASN A 238 17.96 21.15 35.37
N GLU A 239 18.04 22.33 34.74
CA GLU A 239 17.41 22.63 33.44
C GLU A 239 18.37 22.45 32.26
N LYS A 240 19.67 22.24 32.51
CA LYS A 240 20.68 22.07 31.47
C LYS A 240 20.82 20.60 31.11
N ALA A 241 20.63 20.33 29.85
CA ALA A 241 20.80 18.99 29.25
C ALA A 241 21.90 19.03 28.19
N GLU A 242 22.56 17.92 27.98
CA GLU A 242 23.49 17.62 26.90
C GLU A 242 22.88 16.57 26.01
N GLU A 243 22.94 16.78 24.70
CA GLU A 243 22.42 15.79 23.72
C GLU A 243 23.45 14.69 23.52
N TYR A 244 23.00 13.44 23.46
CA TYR A 244 23.83 12.26 23.19
C TYR A 244 23.05 11.23 22.39
N ASP A 245 23.74 10.41 21.63
CA ASP A 245 23.17 9.29 20.92
C ASP A 245 23.25 8.04 21.79
N SER A 246 22.14 7.34 21.97
CA SER A 246 22.11 6.08 22.69
C SER A 246 21.23 5.07 21.95
N ASP A 247 21.70 3.85 21.86
CA ASP A 247 20.95 2.73 21.30
C ASP A 247 19.97 2.14 22.33
N GLU A 248 20.06 2.56 23.60
CA GLU A 248 19.21 2.14 24.70
C GLU A 248 18.48 3.33 25.32
N MET A 249 17.33 3.07 25.90
CA MET A 249 16.58 4.05 26.69
C MET A 249 16.30 3.51 28.08
N GLU A 250 16.39 4.37 29.10
CA GLU A 250 16.00 4.08 30.48
C GLU A 250 14.51 4.39 30.63
N LEU A 251 13.77 3.48 31.30
CA LEU A 251 12.36 3.69 31.57
C LEU A 251 12.17 4.69 32.71
N TYR A 252 11.19 5.60 32.56
CA TYR A 252 10.85 6.61 33.58
C TYR A 252 9.67 6.24 34.44
N GLU A 253 8.87 5.29 33.96
CA GLU A 253 7.68 4.77 34.61
C GLU A 253 7.47 3.32 34.18
N ASP A 254 6.69 2.60 34.98
CA ASP A 254 6.31 1.24 34.65
C ASP A 254 5.44 1.26 33.38
N ILE A 255 5.76 0.39 32.41
CA ILE A 255 5.02 0.30 31.15
C ILE A 255 4.09 -0.90 31.23
N GLU A 256 2.79 -0.64 31.12
CA GLU A 256 1.79 -1.69 30.99
C GLU A 256 1.80 -2.26 29.56
N THR A 257 1.99 -3.58 29.44
CA THR A 257 1.93 -4.31 28.18
C THR A 257 0.95 -5.48 28.32
N ARG A 258 0.53 -6.06 27.20
CA ARG A 258 -0.33 -7.27 27.22
C ARG A 258 0.33 -8.45 27.93
N ASN A 259 1.64 -8.54 27.91
CA ASN A 259 2.42 -9.63 28.50
C ASN A 259 2.74 -9.38 29.99
N GLY A 260 2.35 -8.25 30.55
CA GLY A 260 2.64 -7.85 31.92
C GLY A 260 3.16 -6.43 32.03
N VAL A 261 3.63 -6.07 33.21
CA VAL A 261 4.21 -4.74 33.46
C VAL A 261 5.72 -4.84 33.32
N ILE A 262 6.30 -3.97 32.47
CA ILE A 262 7.75 -3.78 32.42
C ILE A 262 8.08 -2.75 33.50
N PRO A 263 8.79 -3.16 34.58
CA PRO A 263 9.05 -2.27 35.69
C PRO A 263 10.10 -1.22 35.32
N MET A 264 9.97 -0.02 35.84
CA MET A 264 10.95 1.06 35.72
C MET A 264 12.33 0.68 36.29
N MET A 265 12.36 -0.16 37.33
CA MET A 265 13.58 -0.61 37.99
C MET A 265 13.65 -2.13 38.01
N THR A 266 14.80 -2.66 37.64
CA THR A 266 15.13 -4.09 37.76
C THR A 266 16.14 -4.32 38.87
N GLU A 267 16.11 -5.51 39.44
CA GLU A 267 17.08 -5.93 40.45
C GLU A 267 18.25 -6.65 39.75
N GLU A 268 19.45 -6.07 39.85
CA GLU A 268 20.65 -6.71 39.34
C GLU A 268 21.55 -7.14 40.53
N GLU A 269 22.11 -8.33 40.42
CA GLU A 269 23.12 -8.80 41.37
C GLU A 269 24.49 -8.20 40.99
N THR A 270 24.97 -7.31 41.81
CA THR A 270 26.31 -6.69 41.64
C THR A 270 27.21 -7.05 42.81
N PHE A 271 28.47 -7.21 42.52
CA PHE A 271 29.45 -7.39 43.59
C PHE A 271 29.93 -6.03 44.14
N PRO A 272 30.20 -5.92 45.45
CA PRO A 272 30.73 -4.68 46.04
C PRO A 272 31.99 -4.20 45.36
N GLU A 273 32.25 -2.88 45.39
CA GLU A 273 33.51 -2.32 44.86
C GLU A 273 34.75 -2.96 45.54
N GLY A 274 35.72 -3.43 44.73
CA GLY A 274 36.93 -4.07 45.22
C GLY A 274 36.98 -5.60 45.14
N VAL A 275 35.93 -6.21 44.57
CA VAL A 275 35.93 -7.64 44.28
C VAL A 275 36.76 -7.93 43.03
N SER A 276 37.63 -8.92 43.10
CA SER A 276 38.43 -9.38 41.95
C SER A 276 37.55 -10.11 40.93
N GLU A 277 38.01 -10.25 39.68
CA GLU A 277 37.32 -10.99 38.60
C GLU A 277 36.92 -12.43 38.99
N ASN A 278 37.48 -12.98 40.04
CA ASN A 278 37.18 -14.31 40.56
C ASN A 278 36.16 -14.32 41.71
N GLY A 279 35.48 -13.20 41.98
CA GLY A 279 34.50 -13.12 43.05
C GLY A 279 35.07 -13.04 44.46
N LEU A 280 36.36 -12.76 44.60
CA LEU A 280 37.06 -12.69 45.89
C LEU A 280 37.34 -11.24 46.33
N MET A 281 37.01 -10.95 47.57
CA MET A 281 37.33 -9.68 48.25
C MET A 281 38.38 -9.91 49.29
N MET A 282 39.26 -8.91 49.52
CA MET A 282 40.31 -9.00 50.57
C MET A 282 39.86 -8.21 51.80
N ASP A 283 40.03 -8.83 52.99
CA ASP A 283 39.84 -8.15 54.27
C ASP A 283 41.01 -7.20 54.60
N GLU A 284 40.86 -6.40 55.63
CA GLU A 284 41.93 -5.48 56.12
C GLU A 284 43.23 -6.22 56.51
N PHE A 285 43.19 -7.54 56.67
CA PHE A 285 44.31 -8.40 57.04
C PHE A 285 44.92 -9.15 55.82
N GLY A 286 44.38 -8.95 54.62
CA GLY A 286 44.88 -9.56 53.38
C GLY A 286 44.37 -11.01 53.15
N ASN A 287 43.32 -11.46 53.83
CA ASN A 287 42.72 -12.74 53.55
C ASN A 287 41.64 -12.60 52.48
N ALA A 288 41.63 -13.52 51.51
CA ALA A 288 40.60 -13.53 50.46
C ALA A 288 39.36 -14.29 50.95
N TYR A 289 38.20 -13.69 50.82
CA TYR A 289 36.89 -14.32 51.05
C TYR A 289 35.98 -14.12 49.85
N GLU A 290 35.01 -15.02 49.67
CA GLU A 290 34.02 -14.90 48.62
C GLU A 290 33.07 -13.74 48.96
N ALA A 291 32.98 -12.78 48.04
CA ALA A 291 32.04 -11.68 48.18
C ALA A 291 30.60 -12.17 47.84
N GLU A 292 29.67 -11.89 48.76
CA GLU A 292 28.26 -12.15 48.45
C GLU A 292 27.73 -11.07 47.48
N PRO A 293 27.03 -11.45 46.40
CA PRO A 293 26.45 -10.49 45.52
C PRO A 293 25.36 -9.66 46.25
N MET A 294 25.38 -8.36 46.00
CA MET A 294 24.34 -7.46 46.52
C MET A 294 23.32 -7.18 45.42
N THR A 295 22.06 -7.30 45.72
CA THR A 295 20.96 -6.90 44.82
C THR A 295 20.83 -5.39 44.86
N VAL A 296 21.05 -4.74 43.74
CA VAL A 296 20.87 -3.29 43.57
C VAL A 296 19.81 -3.02 42.55
N ALA A 297 18.86 -2.13 42.90
CA ALA A 297 17.85 -1.68 41.94
C ALA A 297 18.50 -0.75 40.91
N VAL A 298 18.46 -1.14 39.64
CA VAL A 298 18.98 -0.37 38.51
C VAL A 298 17.82 0.02 37.58
N PRO A 299 17.91 1.17 36.90
CA PRO A 299 16.91 1.54 35.91
C PRO A 299 16.83 0.47 34.80
N THR A 300 15.63 0.06 34.45
CA THR A 300 15.41 -0.85 33.33
C THR A 300 15.81 -0.18 32.03
N ARG A 301 16.71 -0.82 31.27
CA ARG A 301 17.17 -0.38 29.96
C ARG A 301 16.58 -1.26 28.88
N ILE A 302 15.97 -0.64 27.89
CA ILE A 302 15.45 -1.33 26.72
C ILE A 302 16.13 -0.82 25.45
N PRO A 303 16.40 -1.70 24.47
CA PRO A 303 16.98 -1.27 23.20
C PRO A 303 15.99 -0.39 22.44
N ARG A 304 16.49 0.62 21.74
CA ARG A 304 15.68 1.41 20.82
C ARG A 304 15.50 0.66 19.53
N TYR A 305 14.29 0.71 19.00
CA TYR A 305 14.05 0.17 17.66
C TYR A 305 14.57 1.14 16.60
N LYS A 306 15.45 0.66 15.74
CA LYS A 306 15.93 1.37 14.55
C LYS A 306 15.47 0.59 13.32
N PRO A 307 14.78 1.22 12.37
CA PRO A 307 14.32 0.54 11.15
C PRO A 307 15.48 0.09 10.24
N ASP A 308 16.58 0.85 10.17
CA ASP A 308 17.77 0.65 9.32
C ASP A 308 17.43 0.41 7.83
N ILE A 309 16.33 0.99 7.37
CA ILE A 309 15.83 0.93 6.01
C ILE A 309 15.60 2.33 5.45
N TYR A 310 15.69 2.45 4.13
CA TYR A 310 15.28 3.66 3.46
C TYR A 310 13.77 3.90 3.64
N PRO A 311 13.32 5.16 3.85
CA PRO A 311 11.91 5.49 4.02
C PRO A 311 11.13 5.46 2.70
N LEU A 312 11.58 4.71 1.73
CA LEU A 312 11.12 4.73 0.35
C LEU A 312 10.70 3.32 -0.08
N VAL A 313 9.56 3.22 -0.75
CA VAL A 313 9.08 1.98 -1.36
C VAL A 313 8.82 2.21 -2.84
N ILE A 314 9.37 1.36 -3.70
CA ILE A 314 9.25 1.49 -5.16
C ILE A 314 8.17 0.57 -5.69
N ARG A 315 7.25 1.13 -6.49
CA ARG A 315 6.38 0.36 -7.37
C ARG A 315 7.00 0.28 -8.76
N LYS A 316 7.14 -0.94 -9.28
CA LYS A 316 7.62 -1.19 -10.64
C LYS A 316 6.44 -1.56 -11.55
N ASN A 317 6.35 -0.95 -12.73
CA ASN A 317 5.33 -1.34 -13.72
C ASN A 317 5.65 -2.71 -14.33
N VAL A 318 6.80 -2.82 -14.97
CA VAL A 318 7.35 -4.08 -15.50
C VAL A 318 8.81 -4.13 -15.13
N SER A 319 9.20 -5.13 -14.35
CA SER A 319 10.58 -5.25 -13.87
C SER A 319 11.58 -5.35 -15.03
N SER A 320 12.64 -4.59 -14.95
CA SER A 320 13.74 -4.57 -15.91
C SER A 320 15.06 -4.67 -15.19
N TRP A 321 15.95 -5.54 -15.67
CA TRP A 321 17.26 -5.76 -15.05
C TRP A 321 18.12 -4.51 -15.08
N GLY A 322 18.78 -4.20 -13.98
CA GLY A 322 19.68 -3.05 -13.85
C GLY A 322 18.99 -1.70 -13.69
N LYS A 323 17.68 -1.69 -13.45
CA LYS A 323 16.91 -0.47 -13.24
C LYS A 323 16.13 -0.54 -11.93
N ALA A 324 16.20 0.51 -11.14
CA ALA A 324 15.39 0.65 -9.93
C ALA A 324 13.90 0.74 -10.27
N LEU A 325 13.54 1.53 -11.27
CA LEU A 325 12.20 1.61 -11.86
C LEU A 325 12.03 0.60 -12.99
N GLY A 326 10.80 0.18 -13.24
CA GLY A 326 10.46 -0.70 -14.36
C GLY A 326 10.42 0.00 -15.72
N ASP A 327 10.01 -0.75 -16.75
CA ASP A 327 9.81 -0.21 -18.08
C ASP A 327 8.43 0.45 -18.22
N SER A 328 8.39 1.58 -18.94
CA SER A 328 7.16 2.30 -19.25
C SER A 328 6.37 1.62 -20.38
N ASP A 329 5.06 1.61 -20.27
CA ASP A 329 4.19 1.13 -21.34
C ASP A 329 4.13 2.11 -22.52
N ILE A 330 4.29 3.41 -22.25
CA ILE A 330 4.31 4.42 -23.32
C ILE A 330 5.47 4.19 -24.26
N ASP A 331 6.66 3.82 -23.76
CA ASP A 331 7.82 3.55 -24.63
C ASP A 331 7.54 2.41 -25.62
N LYS A 332 6.72 1.43 -25.24
CA LYS A 332 6.37 0.28 -26.09
C LYS A 332 5.42 0.64 -27.24
N ILE A 333 4.60 1.70 -27.07
CA ILE A 333 3.56 2.10 -28.04
C ILE A 333 3.80 3.49 -28.67
N MET A 334 4.93 4.11 -28.38
CA MET A 334 5.29 5.45 -28.85
C MET A 334 5.28 5.53 -30.37
N ASP A 335 5.83 4.52 -31.05
CA ASP A 335 5.89 4.48 -32.51
C ASP A 335 4.50 4.42 -33.15
N GLN A 336 3.60 3.64 -32.56
CA GLN A 336 2.21 3.52 -33.01
C GLN A 336 1.47 4.85 -32.86
N GLN A 337 1.62 5.53 -31.72
CA GLN A 337 1.04 6.86 -31.53
C GLN A 337 1.57 7.88 -32.54
N ASN A 338 2.86 7.88 -32.81
CA ASN A 338 3.48 8.76 -33.79
C ASN A 338 3.00 8.45 -35.22
N MET A 339 2.82 7.18 -35.57
CA MET A 339 2.30 6.79 -36.88
C MET A 339 0.85 7.25 -37.06
N ILE A 340 -0.01 7.06 -36.03
CA ILE A 340 -1.39 7.53 -36.06
C ILE A 340 -1.45 9.05 -36.24
N LYS A 341 -0.65 9.82 -35.49
CA LYS A 341 -0.56 11.29 -35.68
C LYS A 341 -0.22 11.66 -37.12
N LYS A 342 0.73 10.95 -37.75
CA LYS A 342 1.10 11.19 -39.17
C LYS A 342 -0.04 10.86 -40.12
N CYS A 343 -0.74 9.74 -39.93
CA CYS A 343 -1.87 9.34 -40.76
C CYS A 343 -3.04 10.33 -40.65
N ASP A 344 -3.44 10.69 -39.41
CA ASP A 344 -4.53 11.63 -39.18
C ASP A 344 -4.21 13.02 -39.75
N SER A 345 -2.97 13.49 -39.65
CA SER A 345 -2.53 14.75 -40.25
C SER A 345 -2.59 14.70 -41.79
N ARG A 346 -2.21 13.56 -42.40
CA ARG A 346 -2.31 13.37 -43.86
C ARG A 346 -3.78 13.30 -44.31
N ILE A 347 -4.63 12.64 -43.56
CA ILE A 347 -6.06 12.59 -43.85
C ILE A 347 -6.62 14.00 -43.86
N GLN A 348 -6.34 14.79 -42.84
CA GLN A 348 -6.80 16.18 -42.76
C GLN A 348 -6.26 17.04 -43.92
N GLU A 349 -4.95 16.96 -44.21
CA GLU A 349 -4.34 17.66 -45.33
C GLU A 349 -4.98 17.28 -46.69
N LYS A 350 -5.28 15.97 -46.88
CA LYS A 350 -5.96 15.49 -48.07
C LYS A 350 -7.38 16.03 -48.17
N LEU A 351 -8.12 16.05 -47.07
CA LEU A 351 -9.48 16.58 -46.99
C LEU A 351 -9.50 18.10 -47.28
N ASP A 352 -8.54 18.86 -46.71
CA ASP A 352 -8.43 20.30 -46.93
C ASP A 352 -8.06 20.65 -48.38
N LYS A 353 -7.28 19.79 -49.03
CA LYS A 353 -6.90 19.94 -50.46
C LYS A 353 -7.89 19.28 -51.42
N GLY A 354 -8.80 18.46 -50.88
CA GLY A 354 -9.81 17.79 -51.68
C GLY A 354 -10.90 18.74 -52.14
N GLY A 355 -11.75 18.24 -53.04
CA GLY A 355 -12.88 18.99 -53.55
C GLY A 355 -12.78 19.28 -55.05
N SER A 356 -13.56 20.20 -55.51
CA SER A 356 -13.64 20.57 -56.93
C SER A 356 -12.65 21.71 -57.21
N ILE A 357 -11.70 21.45 -58.11
CA ILE A 357 -10.81 22.47 -58.63
C ILE A 357 -11.33 22.95 -59.99
N PHE A 358 -11.53 24.24 -60.08
CA PHE A 358 -11.93 24.89 -61.34
C PHE A 358 -10.69 25.41 -62.06
N THR A 359 -10.49 24.94 -63.24
CA THR A 359 -9.44 25.49 -64.15
C THR A 359 -10.08 26.35 -65.19
N ARG A 360 -9.56 27.55 -65.39
CA ARG A 360 -10.00 28.47 -66.44
C ARG A 360 -8.80 29.08 -67.13
N SER A 361 -9.01 29.50 -68.35
CA SER A 361 -8.01 30.37 -69.01
C SER A 361 -7.98 31.75 -68.38
N GLU A 362 -6.83 32.38 -68.28
CA GLU A 362 -6.66 33.74 -67.74
C GLU A 362 -7.59 34.78 -68.39
N LYS A 363 -7.96 34.53 -69.61
CA LYS A 363 -8.78 35.44 -70.42
C LYS A 363 -10.30 35.16 -70.29
N THR A 364 -10.70 34.09 -69.63
CA THR A 364 -12.13 33.71 -69.51
C THR A 364 -12.72 34.34 -68.30
N GLU A 365 -13.74 35.18 -68.42
CA GLU A 365 -14.52 35.73 -67.32
C GLU A 365 -15.65 34.76 -66.98
N VAL A 366 -15.73 34.38 -65.72
CA VAL A 366 -16.81 33.51 -65.20
C VAL A 366 -17.73 34.37 -64.35
N SER A 367 -19.00 34.46 -64.77
CA SER A 367 -20.06 35.09 -63.97
C SER A 367 -20.49 34.16 -62.88
N LYS A 368 -20.38 34.59 -61.62
CA LYS A 368 -20.94 33.88 -60.48
C LYS A 368 -22.41 34.21 -60.36
N THR A 369 -23.28 33.22 -60.51
CA THR A 369 -24.73 33.37 -60.27
C THR A 369 -25.11 33.12 -58.82
N ASP A 370 -24.33 32.34 -58.10
CA ASP A 370 -24.43 32.12 -56.67
C ASP A 370 -23.07 31.74 -56.06
N GLU A 371 -22.99 31.58 -54.75
CA GLU A 371 -21.78 31.22 -54.03
C GLU A 371 -21.25 29.83 -54.37
N GLN A 372 -22.07 28.95 -54.97
CA GLN A 372 -21.73 27.56 -55.27
C GLN A 372 -21.38 27.33 -56.75
N LEU A 373 -21.31 28.38 -57.58
CA LEU A 373 -21.01 28.28 -59.03
C LEU A 373 -21.88 27.22 -59.73
N ARG A 374 -23.19 27.23 -59.53
CA ARG A 374 -24.13 26.24 -60.10
C ARG A 374 -24.29 26.44 -61.63
N GLU A 375 -24.11 27.64 -62.10
CA GLU A 375 -24.23 27.97 -63.50
C GLU A 375 -23.04 28.82 -63.96
N VAL A 376 -22.40 28.43 -65.08
CA VAL A 376 -21.31 29.13 -65.70
C VAL A 376 -21.72 29.42 -67.13
N ILE A 377 -21.77 30.72 -67.49
CA ILE A 377 -22.17 31.15 -68.81
C ILE A 377 -20.92 31.50 -69.60
N PHE A 378 -20.73 30.91 -70.81
CA PHE A 378 -19.64 31.16 -71.72
C PHE A 378 -20.11 31.98 -72.92
N GLN A 379 -19.29 32.92 -73.42
CA GLN A 379 -19.65 33.76 -74.58
C GLN A 379 -19.41 33.06 -75.89
N GLY A 380 -18.68 31.95 -75.95
CA GLY A 380 -18.38 31.21 -77.17
C GLY A 380 -18.10 29.72 -76.93
N ALA A 381 -18.35 28.87 -77.92
CA ALA A 381 -18.14 27.43 -77.82
C ALA A 381 -16.65 27.06 -77.59
N ASP A 382 -15.71 27.83 -78.03
CA ASP A 382 -14.28 27.58 -77.84
C ASP A 382 -13.85 27.86 -76.37
N GLU A 383 -14.52 28.77 -75.72
CA GLU A 383 -14.27 29.09 -74.30
C GLU A 383 -14.72 28.02 -73.37
N ALA A 384 -15.81 27.30 -73.69
CA ALA A 384 -16.31 26.16 -72.87
C ALA A 384 -15.27 25.05 -72.79
N ASN A 385 -14.44 24.86 -73.78
CA ASN A 385 -13.37 23.87 -73.78
C ASN A 385 -12.17 24.25 -72.90
N LEU A 386 -12.07 25.52 -72.50
CA LEU A 386 -10.99 26.05 -71.67
C LEU A 386 -11.34 25.99 -70.16
N PHE A 387 -12.58 25.66 -69.87
CA PHE A 387 -13.07 25.50 -68.49
C PHE A 387 -13.12 24.00 -68.13
N GLY A 388 -12.43 23.65 -67.09
CA GLY A 388 -12.42 22.28 -66.56
C GLY A 388 -12.78 22.26 -65.10
N VAL A 389 -13.64 21.32 -64.75
CA VAL A 389 -13.94 21.00 -63.34
C VAL A 389 -13.25 19.67 -63.03
N HIS A 390 -12.24 19.74 -62.21
CA HIS A 390 -11.54 18.54 -61.73
C HIS A 390 -11.99 18.24 -60.33
N ASN A 391 -12.69 17.13 -60.17
CA ASN A 391 -13.03 16.60 -58.86
C ASN A 391 -11.85 15.77 -58.34
N LEU A 392 -11.15 16.30 -57.37
CA LEU A 392 -10.14 15.55 -56.60
C LEU A 392 -10.87 14.68 -55.57
N GLN A 393 -11.20 13.45 -55.96
CA GLN A 393 -11.63 12.46 -55.00
C GLN A 393 -10.47 12.09 -54.11
N VAL A 394 -10.61 12.41 -52.85
CA VAL A 394 -9.60 12.12 -51.83
C VAL A 394 -9.78 10.70 -51.34
N ASP A 395 -8.83 9.83 -51.63
CA ASP A 395 -8.78 8.51 -51.03
C ASP A 395 -7.98 8.56 -49.68
N THR A 396 -8.69 8.41 -48.57
CA THR A 396 -8.15 8.33 -47.21
C THR A 396 -8.16 6.92 -46.64
N SER A 397 -8.68 5.94 -47.41
CA SER A 397 -8.89 4.58 -46.94
C SER A 397 -7.60 3.90 -46.50
N GLN A 398 -6.52 4.10 -47.20
CA GLN A 398 -5.19 3.56 -46.85
C GLN A 398 -4.64 4.16 -45.55
N ASP A 399 -4.73 5.47 -45.37
CA ASP A 399 -4.23 6.14 -44.16
C ASP A 399 -5.08 5.71 -42.95
N GLN A 400 -6.41 5.57 -43.13
CA GLN A 400 -7.32 5.06 -42.08
C GLN A 400 -6.98 3.62 -41.71
N ALA A 401 -6.75 2.73 -42.70
CA ALA A 401 -6.40 1.34 -42.46
C ALA A 401 -5.05 1.21 -41.70
N ILE A 402 -4.06 2.05 -42.05
CA ILE A 402 -2.79 2.07 -41.32
C ILE A 402 -2.96 2.58 -39.89
N ALA A 403 -3.74 3.64 -39.70
CA ALA A 403 -4.00 4.16 -38.37
C ALA A 403 -4.71 3.13 -37.48
N GLU A 404 -5.72 2.41 -38.01
CA GLU A 404 -6.43 1.37 -37.28
C GLU A 404 -5.54 0.16 -36.97
N ALA A 405 -4.70 -0.28 -37.94
CA ALA A 405 -3.74 -1.35 -37.72
C ALA A 405 -2.73 -1.01 -36.60
N ASN A 406 -2.26 0.23 -36.53
CA ASN A 406 -1.37 0.68 -35.47
C ASN A 406 -2.09 0.75 -34.11
N TYR A 407 -3.34 1.16 -34.07
CA TYR A 407 -4.15 1.14 -32.86
C TYR A 407 -4.33 -0.29 -32.34
N GLU A 408 -4.72 -1.23 -33.19
CA GLU A 408 -4.84 -2.64 -32.83
C GLU A 408 -3.50 -3.25 -32.37
N GLN A 409 -2.40 -2.86 -33.02
CA GLN A 409 -1.07 -3.30 -32.60
C GLN A 409 -0.70 -2.76 -31.21
N ALA A 410 -0.97 -1.49 -30.90
CA ALA A 410 -0.74 -0.90 -29.59
C ALA A 410 -1.53 -1.65 -28.50
N ARG A 411 -2.80 -1.96 -28.75
CA ARG A 411 -3.65 -2.75 -27.82
C ARG A 411 -3.07 -4.14 -27.56
N ARG A 412 -2.61 -4.84 -28.63
CA ARG A 412 -1.99 -6.16 -28.51
C ARG A 412 -0.68 -6.12 -27.71
N ILE A 413 0.15 -5.10 -27.90
CA ILE A 413 1.41 -4.90 -27.16
C ILE A 413 1.11 -4.79 -25.66
N LEU A 414 0.10 -4.02 -25.27
CA LEU A 414 -0.28 -3.81 -23.88
C LEU A 414 -1.15 -4.95 -23.29
N GLY A 415 -1.70 -5.83 -24.17
CA GLY A 415 -2.59 -6.90 -23.75
C GLY A 415 -4.02 -6.47 -23.45
N ILE A 416 -4.41 -5.30 -23.92
CA ILE A 416 -5.76 -4.75 -23.74
C ILE A 416 -6.67 -5.27 -24.86
N THR A 417 -7.60 -6.17 -24.52
CA THR A 417 -8.55 -6.76 -25.47
C THR A 417 -9.91 -6.02 -25.44
N ASP A 418 -10.75 -6.25 -26.46
CA ASP A 418 -12.10 -5.71 -26.51
C ASP A 418 -12.95 -6.15 -25.32
N SER A 419 -12.80 -7.40 -24.91
CA SER A 419 -13.47 -7.96 -23.73
C SER A 419 -13.07 -7.23 -22.44
N TYR A 420 -11.80 -6.83 -22.30
CA TYR A 420 -11.31 -6.08 -21.16
C TYR A 420 -11.90 -4.66 -21.11
N GLN A 421 -12.09 -4.02 -22.26
CA GLN A 421 -12.71 -2.69 -22.36
C GLN A 421 -14.24 -2.73 -22.30
N GLY A 422 -14.86 -3.89 -22.07
CA GLY A 422 -16.31 -4.03 -22.08
C GLY A 422 -16.96 -3.92 -23.47
N ARG A 423 -16.17 -3.90 -24.54
CA ARG A 423 -16.67 -3.91 -25.91
C ARG A 423 -17.17 -5.30 -26.31
N PRO A 424 -18.22 -5.43 -27.11
CA PRO A 424 -18.69 -6.73 -27.55
C PRO A 424 -17.65 -7.42 -28.42
N ASP A 425 -17.05 -8.49 -27.90
CA ASP A 425 -16.13 -9.34 -28.65
C ASP A 425 -16.94 -10.21 -29.61
N ARG A 426 -16.68 -10.08 -30.91
CA ARG A 426 -17.36 -10.84 -31.96
C ARG A 426 -16.97 -12.33 -31.98
N THR A 427 -15.87 -12.69 -31.33
CA THR A 427 -15.36 -14.06 -31.27
C THR A 427 -15.94 -14.85 -30.09
N ALA A 428 -16.40 -14.17 -29.05
CA ALA A 428 -17.00 -14.77 -27.86
C ALA A 428 -18.53 -14.76 -27.92
N THR A 429 -19.14 -15.85 -28.35
CA THR A 429 -20.58 -15.96 -28.58
C THR A 429 -21.38 -16.38 -27.34
N SER A 430 -20.74 -16.91 -26.29
CA SER A 430 -21.39 -17.32 -25.03
C SER A 430 -20.84 -16.53 -23.82
N GLY A 431 -21.64 -16.45 -22.75
CA GLY A 431 -21.22 -15.80 -21.50
C GLY A 431 -19.94 -16.40 -20.90
N THR A 432 -19.85 -17.73 -20.92
CA THR A 432 -18.65 -18.48 -20.47
C THR A 432 -17.43 -18.22 -21.35
N ALA A 433 -17.62 -18.15 -22.68
CA ALA A 433 -16.53 -17.81 -23.59
C ALA A 433 -15.99 -16.39 -23.38
N LYS A 434 -16.87 -15.44 -23.04
CA LYS A 434 -16.49 -14.07 -22.67
C LYS A 434 -15.70 -14.04 -21.37
N GLN A 435 -16.13 -14.77 -20.34
CA GLN A 435 -15.39 -14.87 -19.07
C GLN A 435 -14.00 -15.48 -19.26
N ILE A 436 -13.89 -16.54 -20.06
CA ILE A 436 -12.59 -17.16 -20.39
C ILE A 436 -11.70 -16.19 -21.18
N ALA A 437 -12.26 -15.44 -22.14
CA ALA A 437 -11.51 -14.46 -22.92
C ALA A 437 -11.02 -13.30 -22.04
N VAL A 438 -11.83 -12.81 -21.10
CA VAL A 438 -11.41 -11.82 -20.11
C VAL A 438 -10.30 -12.38 -19.21
N ALA A 439 -10.45 -13.60 -18.69
CA ALA A 439 -9.44 -14.24 -17.86
C ALA A 439 -8.11 -14.46 -18.60
N GLN A 440 -8.14 -14.86 -19.87
CA GLN A 440 -6.93 -15.00 -20.68
C GLN A 440 -6.26 -13.66 -21.02
N SER A 441 -7.05 -12.60 -21.23
CA SER A 441 -6.51 -11.26 -21.48
C SER A 441 -5.93 -10.63 -20.23
N ALA A 442 -6.46 -10.97 -19.06
CA ALA A 442 -5.96 -10.49 -17.76
C ALA A 442 -4.54 -10.96 -17.42
N GLY A 443 -4.04 -12.04 -18.05
CA GLY A 443 -2.73 -12.62 -17.69
C GLY A 443 -1.52 -11.68 -17.80
N ARG A 444 -1.53 -10.71 -18.72
CA ARG A 444 -0.47 -9.68 -18.80
C ARG A 444 -0.61 -8.60 -17.74
N LEU A 445 -1.84 -8.27 -17.36
CA LEU A 445 -2.13 -7.29 -16.32
C LEU A 445 -1.96 -7.89 -14.93
N GLU A 446 -2.09 -9.23 -14.81
CA GLU A 446 -1.86 -9.96 -13.56
C GLU A 446 -0.44 -9.76 -13.02
N SER A 447 0.57 -9.75 -13.89
CA SER A 447 1.95 -9.45 -13.47
C SER A 447 2.06 -8.06 -12.82
N LYS A 448 1.37 -7.06 -13.35
CA LYS A 448 1.36 -5.70 -12.79
C LYS A 448 0.63 -5.66 -11.45
N ARG A 449 -0.47 -6.43 -11.33
CA ARG A 449 -1.21 -6.58 -10.08
C ARG A 449 -0.37 -7.25 -8.99
N ILE A 450 0.39 -8.28 -9.35
CA ILE A 450 1.33 -8.91 -8.42
C ILE A 450 2.38 -7.92 -7.94
N MET A 451 2.94 -7.09 -8.85
CA MET A 451 3.90 -6.04 -8.46
C MET A 451 3.28 -4.96 -7.58
N LYS A 452 2.02 -4.58 -7.84
CA LYS A 452 1.25 -3.68 -6.96
C LYS A 452 1.11 -4.27 -5.57
N ASN A 453 0.66 -5.52 -5.48
CA ASN A 453 0.45 -6.20 -4.21
C ASN A 453 1.76 -6.35 -3.41
N ALA A 454 2.86 -6.69 -4.07
CA ALA A 454 4.17 -6.78 -3.43
C ALA A 454 4.60 -5.42 -2.86
N MET A 455 4.44 -4.33 -3.65
CA MET A 455 4.77 -2.98 -3.19
C MET A 455 3.94 -2.56 -1.97
N TYR A 456 2.61 -2.82 -1.97
CA TYR A 456 1.77 -2.49 -0.81
C TYR A 456 2.14 -3.32 0.42
N ALA A 457 2.52 -4.60 0.26
CA ALA A 457 3.02 -5.42 1.36
C ALA A 457 4.32 -4.82 1.95
N ASP A 458 5.25 -4.39 1.10
CA ASP A 458 6.49 -3.72 1.53
C ASP A 458 6.18 -2.37 2.19
N LEU A 459 5.21 -1.62 1.67
CA LEU A 459 4.77 -0.35 2.25
C LEU A 459 4.25 -0.53 3.68
N TYR A 460 3.39 -1.52 3.92
CA TYR A 460 2.89 -1.83 5.25
C TYR A 460 3.98 -2.29 6.21
N ALA A 461 4.97 -3.04 5.71
CA ALA A 461 6.13 -3.43 6.50
C ALA A 461 6.97 -2.22 6.91
N VAL A 462 7.20 -1.27 6.00
CA VAL A 462 7.90 -0.02 6.31
C VAL A 462 7.11 0.83 7.30
N MET A 463 5.79 0.98 7.10
CA MET A 463 4.91 1.69 8.03
C MET A 463 5.01 1.11 9.45
N PHE A 464 4.95 -0.22 9.60
CA PHE A 464 5.08 -0.87 10.90
C PHE A 464 6.43 -0.59 11.57
N ARG A 465 7.53 -0.67 10.84
CA ARG A 465 8.86 -0.36 11.39
C ARG A 465 8.97 1.09 11.87
N PHE A 466 8.36 2.03 11.14
CA PHE A 466 8.30 3.43 11.57
C PHE A 466 7.41 3.62 12.81
N LEU A 467 6.33 2.86 12.94
CA LEU A 467 5.49 2.85 14.15
C LEU A 467 6.27 2.32 15.37
N LEU A 468 7.01 1.23 15.22
CA LEU A 468 7.86 0.72 16.31
C LEU A 468 8.94 1.75 16.72
N ALA A 469 9.50 2.48 15.76
CA ALA A 469 10.53 3.47 16.02
C ALA A 469 10.02 4.71 16.75
N TYR A 470 8.82 5.22 16.37
CA TYR A 470 8.41 6.58 16.72
C TYR A 470 7.10 6.68 17.49
N SER A 471 6.24 5.63 17.55
CA SER A 471 4.97 5.66 18.26
C SER A 471 5.17 5.36 19.74
N ASP A 472 5.54 6.37 20.53
CA ASP A 472 5.82 6.19 21.96
C ASP A 472 4.55 6.03 22.80
N GLU A 473 3.42 6.56 22.34
CA GLU A 473 2.16 6.59 23.07
C GLU A 473 1.18 5.54 22.50
N PRO A 474 0.37 4.89 23.36
CA PRO A 474 -0.66 3.97 22.88
C PRO A 474 -1.65 4.67 21.94
N ARG A 475 -2.10 3.97 20.93
CA ARG A 475 -3.01 4.48 19.90
C ARG A 475 -4.26 3.64 19.84
N SER A 476 -5.41 4.28 19.79
CA SER A 476 -6.70 3.60 19.70
C SER A 476 -6.84 2.83 18.38
N VAL A 477 -7.30 1.59 18.46
CA VAL A 477 -7.53 0.68 17.33
C VAL A 477 -8.99 0.27 17.31
N ARG A 478 -9.63 0.44 16.18
CA ARG A 478 -10.98 -0.03 15.93
C ARG A 478 -10.95 -1.39 15.23
N HIS A 479 -11.54 -2.39 15.84
CA HIS A 479 -11.72 -3.71 15.25
C HIS A 479 -13.14 -3.85 14.69
N ASN A 480 -13.23 -4.23 13.44
CA ASN A 480 -14.50 -4.59 12.81
C ASN A 480 -14.64 -6.11 12.83
N ASN A 481 -15.47 -6.63 13.72
CA ASN A 481 -15.71 -8.05 13.83
C ASN A 481 -16.57 -8.57 12.67
N ILE A 482 -16.48 -9.87 12.39
CA ILE A 482 -17.25 -10.54 11.33
C ILE A 482 -18.76 -10.41 11.54
N ASP A 483 -19.19 -10.35 12.80
CA ASP A 483 -20.59 -10.20 13.21
C ASP A 483 -21.14 -8.77 13.07
N GLY A 484 -20.32 -7.83 12.57
CA GLY A 484 -20.68 -6.42 12.40
C GLY A 484 -20.58 -5.58 13.67
N SER A 485 -20.16 -6.19 14.80
CA SER A 485 -19.87 -5.44 16.03
C SER A 485 -18.51 -4.74 15.90
N THR A 486 -18.39 -3.60 16.57
CA THR A 486 -17.13 -2.86 16.64
C THR A 486 -16.59 -2.98 18.05
N THR A 487 -15.36 -3.46 18.18
CA THR A 487 -14.61 -3.45 19.43
C THR A 487 -13.43 -2.51 19.32
N TYR A 488 -12.94 -2.02 20.45
CA TYR A 488 -11.82 -1.09 20.51
C TYR A 488 -10.72 -1.70 21.38
N SER A 489 -9.48 -1.55 20.96
CA SER A 489 -8.29 -1.84 21.73
C SER A 489 -7.26 -0.74 21.53
N GLU A 490 -6.08 -0.92 22.06
CA GLU A 490 -4.96 0.00 21.90
C GLU A 490 -3.80 -0.72 21.23
N PHE A 491 -3.16 -0.02 20.29
CA PHE A 491 -1.87 -0.41 19.76
C PHE A 491 -0.81 0.23 20.65
N ASN A 492 -0.05 -0.61 21.34
CA ASN A 492 1.11 -0.19 22.11
C ASN A 492 2.35 -0.84 21.51
N LYS A 493 3.35 -0.04 21.11
CA LYS A 493 4.59 -0.60 20.53
C LYS A 493 5.32 -1.53 21.49
N TYR A 494 5.21 -1.31 22.80
CA TYR A 494 5.87 -2.13 23.82
C TYR A 494 5.27 -3.53 23.96
N ASP A 495 4.10 -3.79 23.39
CA ASP A 495 3.56 -5.16 23.26
C ASP A 495 4.44 -6.02 22.32
N TYR A 496 5.22 -5.38 21.45
CA TYR A 496 6.17 -6.01 20.54
C TYR A 496 7.59 -6.11 21.11
N LEU A 497 7.78 -5.81 22.37
CA LEU A 497 9.03 -6.00 23.07
C LEU A 497 8.99 -7.33 23.85
N ALA A 498 9.98 -8.19 23.64
CA ALA A 498 10.08 -9.48 24.29
C ALA A 498 11.47 -9.64 24.92
N GLN A 499 11.57 -10.57 25.87
CA GLN A 499 12.81 -10.89 26.54
C GLN A 499 13.25 -12.30 26.13
N ASP A 500 14.51 -12.48 25.82
CA ASP A 500 15.05 -13.80 25.51
C ASP A 500 15.34 -14.62 26.80
N ALA A 501 15.82 -15.85 26.64
CA ALA A 501 16.16 -16.73 27.77
C ALA A 501 17.34 -16.23 28.61
N ALA A 502 18.13 -15.27 28.10
CA ALA A 502 19.24 -14.63 28.81
C ALA A 502 18.81 -13.36 29.57
N GLY A 503 17.56 -12.93 29.37
CA GLY A 503 17.00 -11.70 29.96
C GLY A 503 17.24 -10.45 29.13
N GLU A 504 17.78 -10.58 27.90
CA GLU A 504 18.00 -9.45 26.99
C GLU A 504 16.72 -9.08 26.27
N TRP A 505 16.45 -7.79 26.15
CA TRP A 505 15.28 -7.27 25.46
C TRP A 505 15.50 -7.22 23.94
N TYR A 506 14.51 -7.64 23.16
CA TYR A 506 14.51 -7.55 21.71
C TYR A 506 13.14 -7.22 21.16
N TRP A 507 13.09 -6.59 19.97
CA TRP A 507 11.86 -6.22 19.31
C TRP A 507 11.36 -7.34 18.40
N LEU A 508 10.06 -7.60 18.47
CA LEU A 508 9.36 -8.52 17.60
C LEU A 508 8.94 -7.78 16.33
N ASP A 509 9.79 -7.79 15.32
CA ASP A 509 9.49 -7.19 14.00
C ASP A 509 9.28 -8.24 12.88
N ASP A 510 9.34 -9.53 13.23
CA ASP A 510 9.31 -10.65 12.31
C ASP A 510 7.87 -11.10 11.98
N PHE A 511 7.12 -10.19 11.35
CA PHE A 511 5.78 -10.47 10.81
C PHE A 511 5.82 -10.61 9.30
N LEU A 512 4.89 -11.41 8.76
CA LEU A 512 4.70 -11.56 7.32
C LEU A 512 3.61 -10.61 6.86
N PHE A 513 4.01 -9.66 6.03
CA PHE A 513 3.09 -8.72 5.40
C PHE A 513 2.65 -9.25 4.04
N SER A 514 1.38 -9.20 3.79
CA SER A 514 0.73 -9.53 2.54
C SER A 514 -0.44 -8.59 2.33
N VAL A 515 -1.13 -8.72 1.22
CA VAL A 515 -2.31 -7.90 0.95
C VAL A 515 -3.55 -8.77 0.79
N ASP A 516 -4.65 -8.26 1.30
CA ASP A 516 -5.94 -8.89 1.12
C ASP A 516 -6.59 -8.39 -0.17
N ASN A 517 -6.63 -9.27 -1.17
CA ASN A 517 -7.27 -8.99 -2.46
C ASN A 517 -8.80 -9.16 -2.43
N THR A 518 -9.37 -9.59 -1.30
CA THR A 518 -10.82 -9.79 -1.21
C THR A 518 -11.59 -8.49 -1.29
N SER A 519 -10.98 -7.36 -0.94
CA SER A 519 -11.58 -6.02 -1.12
C SER A 519 -11.71 -5.60 -2.59
N SER A 520 -10.83 -6.09 -3.49
CA SER A 520 -10.94 -5.86 -4.94
C SER A 520 -12.12 -6.61 -5.58
N LEU A 521 -12.77 -7.47 -4.81
CA LEU A 521 -13.93 -8.26 -5.17
C LEU A 521 -15.27 -7.50 -5.10
N ALA A 522 -15.28 -6.16 -4.98
CA ALA A 522 -16.54 -5.40 -5.06
C ALA A 522 -17.32 -5.73 -6.35
N GLY A 523 -16.62 -5.95 -7.47
CA GLY A 523 -17.21 -6.48 -8.71
C GLY A 523 -17.56 -7.97 -8.67
N ASN A 524 -16.93 -8.75 -7.78
CA ASN A 524 -17.15 -10.19 -7.61
C ASN A 524 -18.10 -10.54 -6.46
N ARG A 525 -18.42 -9.61 -5.55
CA ARG A 525 -19.33 -9.88 -4.42
C ARG A 525 -20.69 -10.40 -4.90
N GLU A 526 -21.21 -9.79 -5.94
CA GLU A 526 -22.49 -10.22 -6.49
C GLU A 526 -22.43 -11.64 -7.09
N SER A 527 -21.34 -12.00 -7.77
CA SER A 527 -21.13 -13.36 -8.26
C SER A 527 -20.88 -14.34 -7.11
N MET A 528 -20.16 -13.96 -6.06
CA MET A 528 -19.99 -14.79 -4.86
C MET A 528 -21.32 -14.98 -4.10
N TRP A 529 -22.12 -13.94 -3.97
CA TRP A 529 -23.47 -14.06 -3.40
C TRP A 529 -24.36 -15.00 -4.22
N GLN A 530 -24.26 -14.95 -5.56
CA GLN A 530 -24.96 -15.86 -6.45
C GLN A 530 -24.46 -17.30 -6.30
N GLU A 531 -23.16 -17.51 -6.17
CA GLU A 531 -22.55 -18.83 -5.96
C GLU A 531 -22.93 -19.42 -4.61
N ILE A 532 -22.87 -18.65 -3.52
CA ILE A 532 -23.31 -19.08 -2.18
C ILE A 532 -24.80 -19.46 -2.20
N ARG A 533 -25.66 -18.67 -2.88
CA ARG A 533 -27.08 -18.99 -3.03
C ARG A 533 -27.30 -20.26 -3.87
N MET A 534 -26.51 -20.44 -4.92
CA MET A 534 -26.59 -21.65 -5.76
C MET A 534 -26.14 -22.89 -4.98
N ASN A 535 -25.09 -22.77 -4.16
CA ASN A 535 -24.64 -23.83 -3.29
C ASN A 535 -25.67 -24.24 -2.23
N LEU A 536 -26.41 -23.28 -1.67
CA LEU A 536 -27.56 -23.57 -0.82
C LEU A 536 -28.68 -24.30 -1.56
N GLN A 537 -29.02 -23.83 -2.78
CA GLN A 537 -30.09 -24.45 -3.59
C GLN A 537 -29.73 -25.86 -4.08
N THR A 538 -28.46 -26.12 -4.35
CA THR A 538 -27.95 -27.45 -4.75
C THR A 538 -27.75 -28.41 -3.57
N GLY A 539 -27.92 -27.93 -2.34
CA GLY A 539 -27.71 -28.73 -1.12
C GLY A 539 -26.24 -28.98 -0.79
N ALA A 540 -25.33 -28.20 -1.34
CA ALA A 540 -23.89 -28.33 -1.06
C ALA A 540 -23.53 -28.06 0.41
N PHE A 541 -24.34 -27.27 1.13
CA PHE A 541 -24.18 -26.99 2.56
C PHE A 541 -24.99 -27.93 3.45
N GLY A 542 -25.84 -28.78 2.88
CA GLY A 542 -26.80 -29.63 3.57
C GLY A 542 -28.24 -29.36 3.16
N ASP A 543 -29.23 -29.82 3.95
CA ASP A 543 -30.63 -29.59 3.66
C ASP A 543 -30.97 -28.08 3.86
N PRO A 544 -31.47 -27.38 2.81
CA PRO A 544 -31.85 -25.97 2.93
C PRO A 544 -32.91 -25.65 3.98
N SER A 545 -33.63 -26.68 4.47
CA SER A 545 -34.64 -26.54 5.52
C SER A 545 -34.08 -26.66 6.93
N ASP A 546 -32.83 -27.10 7.06
CA ASP A 546 -32.17 -27.28 8.35
C ASP A 546 -31.70 -25.93 8.93
N PRO A 547 -32.04 -25.63 10.20
CA PRO A 547 -31.60 -24.41 10.86
C PRO A 547 -30.07 -24.23 10.89
N GLU A 548 -29.29 -25.30 11.00
CA GLU A 548 -27.82 -25.24 11.02
C GLU A 548 -27.26 -24.86 9.66
N THR A 549 -27.79 -25.43 8.60
CA THR A 549 -27.45 -25.08 7.21
C THR A 549 -27.77 -23.62 6.90
N LEU A 550 -28.91 -23.11 7.41
CA LEU A 550 -29.27 -21.69 7.23
C LEU A 550 -28.38 -20.74 8.02
N ILE A 551 -27.99 -21.11 9.25
CA ILE A 551 -27.05 -20.30 10.04
C ILE A 551 -25.71 -20.22 9.32
N MET A 552 -25.14 -21.35 8.86
CA MET A 552 -23.90 -21.40 8.11
C MET A 552 -23.97 -20.59 6.79
N PHE A 553 -25.10 -20.66 6.07
CA PHE A 553 -25.33 -19.85 4.87
C PHE A 553 -25.28 -18.36 5.19
N TRP A 554 -25.99 -17.90 6.22
CA TRP A 554 -26.02 -16.49 6.58
C TRP A 554 -24.72 -16.00 7.19
N GLU A 555 -23.94 -16.87 7.84
CA GLU A 555 -22.58 -16.60 8.28
C GLU A 555 -21.65 -16.35 7.09
N MET A 556 -21.70 -17.19 6.07
CA MET A 556 -20.93 -17.00 4.83
C MET A 556 -21.35 -15.72 4.10
N MET A 557 -22.66 -15.42 4.05
CA MET A 557 -23.18 -14.18 3.45
C MET A 557 -22.74 -12.95 4.25
N ALA A 558 -22.68 -13.03 5.60
CA ALA A 558 -22.19 -11.96 6.45
C ALA A 558 -20.68 -11.73 6.26
N GLY A 559 -19.89 -12.80 6.14
CA GLY A 559 -18.46 -12.73 5.79
C GLY A 559 -18.19 -12.06 4.42
N GLN A 560 -19.18 -12.09 3.52
CA GLN A 560 -19.15 -11.37 2.24
C GLN A 560 -19.86 -10.01 2.29
N HIS A 561 -20.11 -9.47 3.49
CA HIS A 561 -20.78 -8.18 3.72
C HIS A 561 -22.13 -8.03 3.01
N TYR A 562 -22.94 -9.09 2.95
CA TYR A 562 -24.28 -8.99 2.42
C TYR A 562 -25.16 -8.17 3.39
N PRO A 563 -25.87 -7.12 2.90
CA PRO A 563 -26.67 -6.26 3.76
C PRO A 563 -27.70 -7.04 4.60
N GLY A 564 -27.67 -6.88 5.91
CA GLY A 564 -28.60 -7.52 6.84
C GLY A 564 -28.34 -9.00 7.15
N ALA A 565 -27.27 -9.61 6.62
CA ALA A 565 -26.96 -11.03 6.85
C ALA A 565 -26.68 -11.34 8.32
N ALA A 566 -25.95 -10.47 9.01
CA ALA A 566 -25.62 -10.62 10.42
C ALA A 566 -26.88 -10.61 11.31
N GLU A 567 -27.83 -9.71 11.05
CA GLU A 567 -29.09 -9.65 11.80
C GLU A 567 -29.95 -10.91 11.61
N ILE A 568 -29.95 -11.46 10.40
CA ILE A 568 -30.71 -12.67 10.09
C ILE A 568 -30.08 -13.89 10.78
N ARG A 569 -28.74 -13.98 10.77
CA ARG A 569 -27.99 -15.02 11.49
C ARG A 569 -28.33 -15.00 12.97
N GLU A 570 -28.23 -13.83 13.63
CA GLU A 570 -28.51 -13.69 15.07
C GLU A 570 -29.96 -14.11 15.41
N ARG A 571 -30.92 -13.74 14.57
CA ARG A 571 -32.32 -14.17 14.75
C ARG A 571 -32.49 -15.69 14.64
N LEU A 572 -31.76 -16.33 13.74
CA LEU A 572 -31.82 -17.79 13.57
C LEU A 572 -31.14 -18.51 14.74
N GLU A 573 -29.99 -18.02 15.21
CA GLU A 573 -29.31 -18.54 16.40
C GLU A 573 -30.18 -18.44 17.65
N LYS A 574 -30.84 -17.29 17.86
CA LYS A 574 -31.76 -17.09 18.96
C LYS A 574 -32.96 -18.05 18.92
N LYS A 575 -33.56 -18.24 17.74
CA LYS A 575 -34.64 -19.22 17.54
C LYS A 575 -34.17 -20.64 17.84
N ARG A 576 -32.95 -21.00 17.41
CA ARG A 576 -32.37 -22.32 17.72
C ARG A 576 -32.17 -22.51 19.22
N GLN A 577 -31.65 -21.50 19.92
CA GLN A 577 -31.50 -21.55 21.39
C GLN A 577 -32.85 -21.70 22.08
N GLU A 578 -33.87 -20.97 21.66
CA GLU A 578 -35.23 -21.08 22.18
C GLU A 578 -35.82 -22.47 21.93
N GLN A 579 -35.61 -23.08 20.76
CA GLN A 579 -36.04 -24.43 20.44
C GLN A 579 -35.32 -25.50 21.30
N LEU A 580 -34.00 -25.36 21.46
CA LEU A 580 -33.22 -26.25 22.33
C LEU A 580 -33.68 -26.15 23.80
N ALA A 581 -33.95 -24.94 24.30
CA ALA A 581 -34.48 -24.73 25.65
C ALA A 581 -35.87 -25.36 25.82
N GLN A 582 -36.75 -25.25 24.80
CA GLN A 582 -38.07 -25.89 24.81
C GLN A 582 -37.96 -27.41 24.79
N MET A 583 -37.07 -27.99 23.99
CA MET A 583 -36.83 -29.45 23.98
C MET A 583 -36.28 -29.95 25.34
N GLN A 584 -35.37 -29.20 25.94
CA GLN A 584 -34.86 -29.54 27.28
C GLN A 584 -35.96 -29.47 28.36
N MET A 585 -36.85 -28.46 28.29
CA MET A 585 -38.00 -28.39 29.21
C MET A 585 -38.98 -29.54 28.98
N GLN A 586 -39.26 -29.94 27.73
CA GLN A 586 -40.09 -31.10 27.46
C GLN A 586 -39.44 -32.40 27.91
N GLN A 587 -38.13 -32.56 27.80
CA GLN A 587 -37.41 -33.73 28.30
C GLN A 587 -37.43 -33.82 29.83
N MET A 588 -37.33 -32.68 30.52
CA MET A 588 -37.49 -32.63 31.98
C MET A 588 -38.93 -32.96 32.44
N GLN A 589 -39.95 -32.63 31.63
CA GLN A 589 -41.36 -32.97 31.92
C GLN A 589 -41.70 -34.43 31.63
N MET A 590 -40.92 -35.14 30.80
CA MET A 590 -41.10 -36.57 30.48
C MET A 590 -40.35 -37.53 31.42
N LEU A 591 -39.58 -37.03 32.36
CA LEU A 591 -39.00 -37.89 33.42
C LEU A 591 -40.14 -38.37 34.35
N PRO A 592 -40.32 -39.71 34.55
CA PRO A 592 -41.40 -40.23 35.37
C PRO A 592 -41.27 -39.73 36.82
N GLN A 593 -42.39 -39.27 37.38
CA GLN A 593 -42.57 -38.93 38.80
C GLN A 593 -42.54 -40.18 39.68
N GLU A 594 -41.44 -40.90 39.74
CA GLU A 594 -41.22 -42.00 40.65
C GLU A 594 -39.92 -41.79 41.44
N ALA A 595 -39.97 -40.97 42.44
CA ALA A 595 -39.20 -41.04 43.68
C ALA A 595 -39.52 -39.86 44.59
N GLN A 596 -40.77 -39.73 45.01
CA GLN A 596 -41.05 -39.06 46.30
C GLN A 596 -40.89 -40.11 47.43
N MET A 597 -39.73 -40.12 48.06
CA MET A 597 -39.57 -40.78 49.36
C MET A 597 -40.11 -39.90 50.48
N PRO A 598 -40.76 -40.51 51.48
CA PRO A 598 -41.38 -39.77 52.58
C PRO A 598 -40.31 -39.24 53.55
N GLN A 599 -40.58 -38.04 54.05
CA GLN A 599 -39.84 -37.41 55.16
C GLN A 599 -39.92 -38.25 56.44
N GLY A 600 -38.78 -38.47 57.10
CA GLY A 600 -38.71 -38.80 58.52
C GLY A 600 -37.70 -39.88 58.88
N ALA A 601 -36.45 -39.48 59.15
CA ALA A 601 -35.63 -40.03 60.26
C ALA A 601 -34.28 -39.31 60.28
N GLU A 602 -33.92 -38.82 61.44
CA GLU A 602 -32.70 -38.12 61.82
C GLU A 602 -31.43 -39.00 61.80
N PRO A 603 -30.22 -38.40 61.92
CA PRO A 603 -29.00 -38.95 61.37
C PRO A 603 -28.17 -39.76 62.38
N GLN A 604 -27.50 -40.79 61.97
CA GLN A 604 -26.37 -41.38 62.69
C GLN A 604 -25.21 -41.74 61.77
N GLY A 605 -24.06 -41.14 62.07
CA GLY A 605 -22.73 -41.77 61.97
C GLY A 605 -22.01 -41.80 60.64
N VAL A 606 -21.03 -40.95 60.55
CA VAL A 606 -19.90 -40.92 59.57
C VAL A 606 -19.08 -42.22 59.68
N PRO A 607 -18.53 -42.82 58.62
CA PRO A 607 -17.12 -42.58 58.44
C PRO A 607 -16.65 -42.19 56.98
N ASP A 608 -15.58 -41.42 56.96
CA ASP A 608 -14.75 -41.05 55.86
C ASP A 608 -14.44 -42.17 54.82
N MET A 609 -14.62 -41.90 53.55
CA MET A 609 -13.80 -42.49 52.52
C MET A 609 -13.78 -41.57 51.26
N ALA A 610 -12.59 -41.11 50.98
CA ALA A 610 -11.96 -40.71 49.73
C ALA A 610 -12.87 -40.34 48.53
N VAL A 611 -12.75 -39.09 48.11
CA VAL A 611 -13.12 -38.57 46.80
C VAL A 611 -12.08 -39.05 45.81
N GLU A 612 -12.44 -39.97 44.91
CA GLU A 612 -11.69 -40.27 43.70
C GLU A 612 -12.38 -39.63 42.49
N ASP A 613 -11.58 -38.97 41.74
CA ASP A 613 -11.88 -38.18 40.54
C ASP A 613 -12.73 -38.92 39.49
N ALA A 614 -13.84 -38.31 39.12
CA ALA A 614 -14.65 -38.68 37.96
C ALA A 614 -14.34 -37.74 36.75
N SER A 615 -13.07 -37.68 36.31
CA SER A 615 -12.66 -37.00 35.07
C SER A 615 -12.01 -37.90 34.01
N GLY A 616 -12.33 -39.20 34.03
CA GLY A 616 -11.66 -40.19 33.17
C GLY A 616 -12.57 -41.02 32.27
N ASN A 617 -13.62 -40.48 31.64
CA ASN A 617 -14.42 -41.34 30.74
C ASN A 617 -15.15 -40.63 29.59
N ILE A 618 -14.53 -39.62 28.97
CA ILE A 618 -15.02 -39.07 27.67
C ILE A 618 -14.01 -39.25 26.51
N MET A 619 -12.84 -39.86 26.75
CA MET A 619 -11.80 -39.96 25.71
C MET A 619 -11.63 -41.37 25.11
N SER A 620 -12.59 -42.30 25.31
CA SER A 620 -12.51 -43.65 24.74
C SER A 620 -13.60 -44.02 23.73
N MET A 621 -14.37 -43.04 23.23
CA MET A 621 -15.39 -43.29 22.18
C MET A 621 -15.08 -42.67 20.82
N MET A 622 -13.90 -42.04 20.61
CA MET A 622 -13.50 -41.47 19.31
C MET A 622 -12.42 -42.27 18.56
N ASP A 623 -11.99 -43.41 19.07
CA ASP A 623 -10.90 -44.21 18.42
C ASP A 623 -11.39 -45.48 17.72
N GLY A 624 -12.66 -45.49 17.30
CA GLY A 624 -13.28 -46.67 16.66
C GLY A 624 -13.73 -46.56 15.21
N MET A 625 -13.38 -45.47 14.48
CA MET A 625 -13.82 -45.30 13.10
C MET A 625 -12.73 -44.79 12.13
N THR A 626 -11.54 -45.36 12.18
CA THR A 626 -10.60 -45.29 11.03
C THR A 626 -9.96 -46.64 10.81
N GLY A 627 -10.65 -47.50 10.07
CA GLY A 627 -10.17 -48.80 9.65
C GLY A 627 -10.75 -49.19 8.32
N GLY A 628 -9.99 -48.98 7.24
CA GLY A 628 -10.04 -49.82 6.06
C GLY A 628 -10.92 -49.38 4.90
N VAL A 629 -10.32 -48.84 3.85
CA VAL A 629 -10.34 -49.48 2.52
C VAL A 629 -9.14 -48.97 1.72
N SER A 630 -8.18 -49.82 1.56
CA SER A 630 -7.18 -49.80 0.49
C SER A 630 -7.77 -50.43 -0.76
N GLY A 631 -7.48 -49.84 -1.91
CA GLY A 631 -7.59 -50.60 -3.17
C GLY A 631 -7.91 -49.81 -4.41
N GLY A 632 -6.90 -49.59 -5.25
CA GLY A 632 -7.01 -49.85 -6.66
C GLY A 632 -7.26 -48.71 -7.63
N LEU A 633 -6.19 -48.40 -8.34
CA LEU A 633 -6.00 -47.77 -9.66
C LEU A 633 -5.88 -46.26 -9.68
#